data_252681a24ddc897a8949e71795065a7e
#
_entry.id   252681a24ddc897a8949e71795065a7e
#
_cell.length_a   1.000
_cell.length_b   1.000
_cell.length_c   1.000
_cell.angle_alpha   90.00
_cell.angle_beta   90.00
_cell.angle_gamma   90.00
#
_symmetry.space_group_name_H-M   'P 1'
#
loop_
_entity.id
_entity.type
_entity.pdbx_description
1 polymer ?
#
loop_
_entity_poly.entity_id
_entity_poly.type
_entity_poly.pdbx_seq_one_letter_code
_entity_poly.pdbx_strand_id
1 'polypeptide(L)'
;MAIMLAPGLGPVVGGIAIDYLSWRHIFLIPLPLCVVGFVLGSFFMPGKTDNKKPPPFDFISLTLLLIGLFSVLSYIANGHRFGWMSNQSLLTLLIGLTMLVSFVAMQLKAPEPLLDLSLFTNPQFTSAVAVGVVFGAGNFGVSYAVPVFVQTVQGFTATKAGFVLVPA
;
A
#
# COMPACT_ATOMS: atom_id res chain seq x y z
N MET A 1 14.50 14.48 -2.31
CA MET A 1 13.97 15.38 -1.26
C MET A 1 12.43 15.46 -1.27
N ALA A 2 11.74 15.68 -2.40
CA ALA A 2 10.26 15.76 -2.42
C ALA A 2 9.54 14.49 -1.88
N ILE A 3 10.10 13.31 -2.10
CA ILE A 3 9.52 12.03 -1.65
C ILE A 3 9.50 11.90 -0.11
N MET A 4 10.43 12.56 0.59
CA MET A 4 10.48 12.51 2.05
C MET A 4 9.60 13.56 2.74
N LEU A 5 9.22 14.62 2.03
CA LEU A 5 8.33 15.65 2.59
C LEU A 5 6.88 15.16 2.73
N ALA A 6 6.41 14.34 1.81
CA ALA A 6 5.02 13.88 1.81
C ALA A 6 4.66 13.03 3.05
N PRO A 7 5.46 12.02 3.47
CA PRO A 7 5.21 11.29 4.71
C PRO A 7 5.27 12.16 5.97
N GLY A 8 6.16 13.17 6.01
CA GLY A 8 6.27 14.08 7.14
C GLY A 8 5.08 15.04 7.25
N LEU A 9 4.60 15.59 6.13
CA LEU A 9 3.48 16.53 6.10
C LEU A 9 2.10 15.84 6.20
N GLY A 10 1.98 14.60 5.72
CA GLY A 10 0.72 13.86 5.69
C GLY A 10 0.01 13.80 7.05
N PRO A 11 0.66 13.33 8.12
CA PRO A 11 0.07 13.25 9.46
C PRO A 11 -0.34 14.61 10.02
N VAL A 12 0.42 15.67 9.74
CA VAL A 12 0.10 17.04 10.19
C VAL A 12 -1.16 17.56 9.49
N VAL A 13 -1.20 17.45 8.17
CA VAL A 13 -2.37 17.86 7.37
C VAL A 13 -3.60 17.03 7.74
N GLY A 14 -3.42 15.73 7.91
CA GLY A 14 -4.48 14.82 8.36
C GLY A 14 -4.99 15.16 9.76
N GLY A 15 -4.09 15.45 10.71
CA GLY A 15 -4.44 15.87 12.06
C GLY A 15 -5.22 17.17 12.10
N ILE A 16 -4.79 18.18 11.36
CA ILE A 16 -5.50 19.47 11.24
C ILE A 16 -6.90 19.24 10.62
N ALA A 17 -6.99 18.42 9.57
CA ALA A 17 -8.27 18.12 8.94
C ALA A 17 -9.25 17.42 9.89
N ILE A 18 -8.78 16.53 10.78
CA ILE A 18 -9.62 15.86 11.77
C ILE A 18 -10.07 16.81 12.87
N ASP A 19 -9.17 17.61 13.42
CA ASP A 19 -9.46 18.46 14.58
C ASP A 19 -10.33 19.69 14.22
N TYR A 20 -10.14 20.27 13.03
CA TYR A 20 -10.78 21.55 12.65
C TYR A 20 -11.84 21.46 11.57
N LEU A 21 -11.85 20.39 10.74
CA LEU A 21 -12.77 20.28 9.64
C LEU A 21 -13.70 19.06 9.82
N SER A 22 -13.33 17.96 9.22
CA SER A 22 -14.04 16.67 9.29
C SER A 22 -13.16 15.60 8.63
N TRP A 23 -13.31 14.36 9.05
CA TRP A 23 -12.61 13.22 8.44
C TRP A 23 -12.80 13.13 6.91
N ARG A 24 -13.91 13.66 6.38
CA ARG A 24 -14.20 13.68 4.94
C ARG A 24 -13.22 14.56 4.15
N HIS A 25 -12.72 15.62 4.74
CA HIS A 25 -11.77 16.54 4.09
C HIS A 25 -10.40 15.89 3.84
N ILE A 26 -10.04 14.84 4.59
CA ILE A 26 -8.81 14.08 4.35
C ILE A 26 -8.80 13.50 2.93
N PHE A 27 -9.95 13.07 2.42
CA PHE A 27 -10.08 12.53 1.06
C PHE A 27 -10.18 13.64 -0.01
N LEU A 28 -10.62 14.84 0.37
CA LEU A 28 -10.74 15.96 -0.57
C LEU A 28 -9.41 16.70 -0.77
N ILE A 29 -8.56 16.77 0.25
CA ILE A 29 -7.27 17.48 0.18
C ILE A 29 -6.34 16.94 -0.92
N PRO A 30 -6.21 15.62 -1.17
CA PRO A 30 -5.37 15.11 -2.26
C PRO A 30 -5.95 15.37 -3.67
N LEU A 31 -7.26 15.59 -3.82
CA LEU A 31 -7.89 15.73 -5.13
C LEU A 31 -7.30 16.86 -5.99
N PRO A 32 -7.13 18.09 -5.48
CA PRO A 32 -6.51 19.15 -6.27
C PRO A 32 -5.09 18.78 -6.74
N LEU A 33 -4.31 18.12 -5.88
CA LEU A 33 -2.95 17.66 -6.22
C LEU A 33 -2.98 16.57 -7.32
N CYS A 34 -3.94 15.65 -7.24
CA CYS A 34 -4.14 14.64 -8.27
C CYS A 34 -4.54 15.27 -9.62
N VAL A 35 -5.42 16.27 -9.61
CA VAL A 35 -5.81 17.00 -10.81
C VAL A 35 -4.62 17.73 -11.42
N VAL A 36 -3.85 18.44 -10.62
CA VAL A 36 -2.61 19.10 -11.07
C VAL A 36 -1.63 18.08 -11.63
N GLY A 37 -1.39 16.98 -10.93
CA GLY A 37 -0.52 15.90 -11.40
C GLY A 37 -0.99 15.28 -12.72
N PHE A 38 -2.31 15.07 -12.88
CA PHE A 38 -2.88 14.57 -14.12
C PHE A 38 -2.71 15.55 -15.28
N VAL A 39 -2.98 16.83 -15.06
CA VAL A 39 -2.82 17.89 -16.06
C VAL A 39 -1.35 18.00 -16.48
N LEU A 40 -0.43 18.11 -15.53
CA LEU A 40 1.00 18.16 -15.81
C LEU A 40 1.48 16.89 -16.55
N GLY A 41 1.04 15.71 -16.11
CA GLY A 41 1.36 14.45 -16.78
C GLY A 41 0.86 14.42 -18.22
N SER A 42 -0.35 14.91 -18.49
CA SER A 42 -0.89 14.94 -19.85
C SER A 42 -0.14 15.89 -20.78
N PHE A 43 0.47 16.98 -20.26
CA PHE A 43 1.25 17.92 -21.07
C PHE A 43 2.71 17.52 -21.24
N PHE A 44 3.33 16.94 -20.22
CA PHE A 44 4.77 16.68 -20.19
C PHE A 44 5.13 15.23 -20.48
N MET A 45 4.19 14.29 -20.40
CA MET A 45 4.48 12.90 -20.76
C MET A 45 4.63 12.75 -22.26
N PRO A 46 5.78 12.25 -22.74
CA PRO A 46 5.95 11.98 -24.18
C PRO A 46 4.90 10.98 -24.63
N GLY A 47 4.23 11.30 -25.74
CA GLY A 47 3.27 10.41 -26.37
C GLY A 47 3.91 9.06 -26.75
N LYS A 48 3.08 8.06 -26.97
CA LYS A 48 3.46 6.70 -27.33
C LYS A 48 4.47 6.72 -28.50
N THR A 49 5.74 6.44 -28.22
CA THR A 49 6.82 6.39 -29.21
C THR A 49 6.93 5.00 -29.87
N ASP A 50 6.26 3.99 -29.31
CA ASP A 50 6.37 2.61 -29.79
C ASP A 50 5.05 2.16 -30.44
N ASN A 51 5.12 1.81 -31.73
CA ASN A 51 3.97 1.31 -32.54
C ASN A 51 3.60 -0.17 -32.19
N LYS A 52 4.20 -0.74 -31.15
CA LYS A 52 3.84 -2.09 -30.72
C LYS A 52 2.46 -2.06 -30.07
N LYS A 53 1.58 -2.93 -30.54
CA LYS A 53 0.29 -3.15 -29.85
C LYS A 53 0.57 -3.56 -28.41
N PRO A 54 -0.05 -2.90 -27.43
CA PRO A 54 0.11 -3.34 -26.04
C PRO A 54 -0.40 -4.79 -25.91
N PRO A 55 0.30 -5.62 -25.11
CA PRO A 55 -0.15 -6.96 -24.84
C PRO A 55 -1.57 -6.95 -24.25
N PRO A 56 -2.35 -8.01 -24.45
CA PRO A 56 -3.66 -8.13 -23.83
C PRO A 56 -3.49 -8.11 -22.31
N PHE A 57 -4.29 -7.28 -21.64
CA PHE A 57 -4.22 -7.17 -20.19
C PHE A 57 -4.73 -8.45 -19.52
N ASP A 58 -3.93 -9.04 -18.65
CA ASP A 58 -4.28 -10.28 -17.95
C ASP A 58 -5.17 -10.01 -16.72
N PHE A 59 -6.48 -9.94 -16.97
CA PHE A 59 -7.48 -9.75 -15.92
C PHE A 59 -7.56 -10.94 -14.95
N ILE A 60 -7.22 -12.14 -15.39
CA ILE A 60 -7.30 -13.34 -14.55
C ILE A 60 -6.23 -13.26 -13.47
N SER A 61 -4.99 -13.01 -13.85
CA SER A 61 -3.90 -12.84 -12.90
C SER A 61 -4.13 -11.68 -11.95
N LEU A 62 -4.66 -10.55 -12.45
CA LEU A 62 -5.03 -9.42 -11.58
C LEU A 62 -6.08 -9.83 -10.55
N THR A 63 -7.12 -10.54 -10.96
CA THR A 63 -8.19 -11.00 -10.05
C THR A 63 -7.67 -11.97 -9.00
N LEU A 64 -6.81 -12.91 -9.38
CA LEU A 64 -6.17 -13.82 -8.43
C LEU A 64 -5.34 -13.07 -7.40
N LEU A 65 -4.55 -12.09 -7.85
CA LEU A 65 -3.73 -11.26 -6.96
C LEU A 65 -4.60 -10.46 -5.98
N LEU A 66 -5.65 -9.79 -6.48
CA LEU A 66 -6.54 -8.97 -5.65
C LEU A 66 -7.29 -9.80 -4.62
N ILE A 67 -7.90 -10.92 -5.02
CA ILE A 67 -8.61 -11.81 -4.10
C ILE A 67 -7.63 -12.42 -3.09
N GLY A 68 -6.46 -12.84 -3.54
CA GLY A 68 -5.43 -13.41 -2.70
C GLY A 68 -4.96 -12.43 -1.61
N LEU A 69 -4.57 -11.22 -2.01
CA LEU A 69 -4.15 -10.17 -1.07
C LEU A 69 -5.28 -9.75 -0.14
N PHE A 70 -6.49 -9.52 -0.66
CA PHE A 70 -7.64 -9.14 0.15
C PHE A 70 -7.94 -10.20 1.23
N SER A 71 -7.90 -11.48 0.86
CA SER A 71 -8.17 -12.58 1.80
C SER A 71 -7.10 -12.68 2.88
N VAL A 72 -5.80 -12.61 2.52
CA VAL A 72 -4.70 -12.63 3.50
C VAL A 72 -4.76 -11.42 4.43
N LEU A 73 -4.95 -10.22 3.89
CA LEU A 73 -5.08 -9.02 4.69
C LEU A 73 -6.31 -9.05 5.59
N SER A 74 -7.44 -9.61 5.11
CA SER A 74 -8.64 -9.79 5.91
C SER A 74 -8.43 -10.77 7.07
N TYR A 75 -7.68 -11.86 6.84
CA TYR A 75 -7.27 -12.77 7.90
C TYR A 75 -6.47 -12.06 8.98
N ILE A 76 -5.45 -11.29 8.59
CA ILE A 76 -4.59 -10.54 9.53
C ILE A 76 -5.41 -9.49 10.28
N ALA A 77 -6.24 -8.71 9.60
CA ALA A 77 -7.02 -7.62 10.18
C ALA A 77 -8.10 -8.12 11.15
N ASN A 78 -8.72 -9.25 10.86
CA ASN A 78 -9.86 -9.75 11.62
C ASN A 78 -9.51 -10.92 12.56
N GLY A 79 -8.31 -11.47 12.49
CA GLY A 79 -7.89 -12.63 13.29
C GLY A 79 -8.04 -12.41 14.80
N HIS A 80 -7.80 -11.19 15.27
CA HIS A 80 -7.99 -10.84 16.69
C HIS A 80 -9.49 -10.82 17.08
N ARG A 81 -10.37 -10.44 16.14
CA ARG A 81 -11.81 -10.31 16.40
C ARG A 81 -12.55 -11.65 16.34
N PHE A 82 -12.24 -12.49 15.36
CA PHE A 82 -12.92 -13.77 15.11
C PHE A 82 -12.16 -14.97 15.69
N GLY A 83 -10.95 -14.76 16.19
CA GLY A 83 -10.03 -15.81 16.60
C GLY A 83 -9.21 -16.36 15.43
N TRP A 84 -7.90 -16.44 15.62
CA TRP A 84 -6.93 -16.87 14.60
C TRP A 84 -7.18 -18.32 14.11
N MET A 85 -7.70 -19.19 14.97
CA MET A 85 -7.98 -20.60 14.70
C MET A 85 -9.45 -20.89 14.39
N SER A 86 -10.28 -19.87 14.19
CA SER A 86 -11.68 -20.08 13.81
C SER A 86 -11.76 -20.62 12.38
N ASN A 87 -12.79 -21.43 12.09
CA ASN A 87 -13.02 -21.99 10.77
C ASN A 87 -13.11 -20.90 9.70
N GLN A 88 -13.73 -19.76 10.01
CA GLN A 88 -13.84 -18.62 9.09
C GLN A 88 -12.49 -18.01 8.78
N SER A 89 -11.65 -17.79 9.79
CA SER A 89 -10.31 -17.21 9.63
C SER A 89 -9.41 -18.16 8.82
N LEU A 90 -9.44 -19.46 9.14
CA LEU A 90 -8.63 -20.45 8.43
C LEU A 90 -9.08 -20.62 6.97
N LEU A 91 -10.38 -20.60 6.69
CA LEU A 91 -10.89 -20.61 5.32
C LEU A 91 -10.45 -19.38 4.53
N THR A 92 -10.52 -18.20 5.14
CA THR A 92 -10.07 -16.95 4.50
C THR A 92 -8.58 -17.01 4.17
N LEU A 93 -7.76 -17.52 5.09
CA LEU A 93 -6.32 -17.69 4.86
C LEU A 93 -6.06 -18.71 3.75
N LEU A 94 -6.77 -19.86 3.76
CA LEU A 94 -6.62 -20.89 2.76
C LEU A 94 -6.97 -20.39 1.35
N ILE A 95 -8.08 -19.67 1.22
CA ILE A 95 -8.47 -19.03 -0.04
C ILE A 95 -7.37 -18.06 -0.49
N GLY A 96 -6.89 -17.18 0.41
CA GLY A 96 -5.85 -16.23 0.10
C GLY A 96 -4.57 -16.88 -0.40
N LEU A 97 -4.07 -17.88 0.31
CA LEU A 97 -2.86 -18.62 -0.08
C LEU A 97 -3.04 -19.38 -1.40
N THR A 98 -4.19 -20.04 -1.60
CA THR A 98 -4.46 -20.76 -2.85
C THR A 98 -4.48 -19.81 -4.04
N MET A 99 -5.12 -18.62 -3.91
CA MET A 99 -5.16 -17.61 -4.97
C MET A 99 -3.78 -17.03 -5.27
N LEU A 100 -2.97 -16.73 -4.24
CA LEU A 100 -1.61 -16.23 -4.44
C LEU A 100 -0.68 -17.26 -5.06
N VAL A 101 -0.77 -18.54 -4.65
CA VAL A 101 0.00 -19.63 -5.26
C VAL A 101 -0.41 -19.82 -6.73
N SER A 102 -1.70 -19.78 -7.02
CA SER A 102 -2.21 -19.85 -8.39
C SER A 102 -1.72 -18.69 -9.24
N PHE A 103 -1.73 -17.46 -8.68
CA PHE A 103 -1.17 -16.28 -9.32
C PHE A 103 0.32 -16.48 -9.67
N VAL A 104 1.14 -16.88 -8.71
CA VAL A 104 2.57 -17.12 -8.93
C VAL A 104 2.78 -18.19 -10.00
N ALA A 105 2.04 -19.30 -9.94
CA ALA A 105 2.13 -20.37 -10.94
C ALA A 105 1.76 -19.91 -12.35
N MET A 106 0.78 -19.02 -12.47
CA MET A 106 0.42 -18.40 -13.76
C MET A 106 1.49 -17.45 -14.26
N GLN A 107 2.02 -16.58 -13.38
CA GLN A 107 3.08 -15.61 -13.77
C GLN A 107 4.36 -16.31 -14.25
N LEU A 108 4.73 -17.42 -13.64
CA LEU A 108 5.93 -18.19 -14.06
C LEU A 108 5.77 -18.85 -15.44
N LYS A 109 4.54 -19.03 -15.91
CA LYS A 109 4.24 -19.66 -17.21
C LYS A 109 3.80 -18.66 -18.29
N ALA A 110 3.46 -17.45 -17.89
CA ALA A 110 2.97 -16.42 -18.81
C ALA A 110 4.09 -15.92 -19.73
N PRO A 111 3.88 -15.79 -21.05
CA PRO A 111 4.87 -15.21 -21.95
C PRO A 111 5.08 -13.71 -21.70
N GLU A 112 4.06 -13.01 -21.21
CA GLU A 112 4.09 -11.60 -20.83
C GLU A 112 3.46 -11.46 -19.44
N PRO A 113 4.24 -11.71 -18.36
CA PRO A 113 3.71 -11.70 -17.01
C PRO A 113 3.42 -10.29 -16.54
N LEU A 114 2.38 -10.11 -15.68
CA LEU A 114 2.11 -8.85 -14.98
C LEU A 114 3.26 -8.45 -14.05
N LEU A 115 3.86 -9.45 -13.40
CA LEU A 115 5.04 -9.29 -12.54
C LEU A 115 6.10 -10.26 -13.01
N ASP A 116 7.23 -9.72 -13.43
CA ASP A 116 8.38 -10.55 -13.80
C ASP A 116 9.06 -11.13 -12.56
N LEU A 117 8.63 -12.33 -12.18
CA LEU A 117 9.17 -13.04 -11.02
C LEU A 117 10.61 -13.55 -11.25
N SER A 118 11.10 -13.52 -12.50
CA SER A 118 12.49 -13.89 -12.79
C SER A 118 13.50 -12.93 -12.12
N LEU A 119 13.09 -11.70 -11.83
CA LEU A 119 13.90 -10.73 -11.09
C LEU A 119 14.34 -11.26 -9.72
N PHE A 120 13.54 -12.11 -9.08
CA PHE A 120 13.89 -12.72 -7.80
C PHE A 120 14.99 -13.80 -7.90
N THR A 121 15.36 -14.21 -9.09
CA THR A 121 16.55 -15.09 -9.27
C THR A 121 17.86 -14.31 -9.07
N ASN A 122 17.82 -12.97 -9.21
CA ASN A 122 18.95 -12.11 -8.94
C ASN A 122 19.06 -11.85 -7.42
N PRO A 123 20.15 -12.29 -6.75
CA PRO A 123 20.31 -12.15 -5.31
C PRO A 123 20.39 -10.68 -4.84
N GLN A 124 20.90 -9.78 -5.69
CA GLN A 124 20.96 -8.36 -5.39
C GLN A 124 19.54 -7.76 -5.34
N PHE A 125 18.68 -8.13 -6.29
CA PHE A 125 17.29 -7.69 -6.31
C PHE A 125 16.52 -8.24 -5.10
N THR A 126 16.65 -9.53 -4.84
CA THR A 126 15.97 -10.20 -3.71
C THR A 126 16.40 -9.62 -2.36
N SER A 127 17.68 -9.35 -2.17
CA SER A 127 18.17 -8.74 -0.93
C SER A 127 17.66 -7.29 -0.79
N ALA A 128 17.65 -6.51 -1.88
CA ALA A 128 17.10 -5.15 -1.87
C ALA A 128 15.61 -5.14 -1.51
N VAL A 129 14.82 -6.07 -2.07
CA VAL A 129 13.40 -6.21 -1.74
C VAL A 129 13.22 -6.62 -0.27
N ALA A 130 14.02 -7.58 0.23
CA ALA A 130 13.95 -8.00 1.64
C ALA A 130 14.26 -6.84 2.60
N VAL A 131 15.30 -6.06 2.33
CA VAL A 131 15.63 -4.85 3.10
C VAL A 131 14.49 -3.84 3.01
N GLY A 132 13.92 -3.63 1.81
CA GLY A 132 12.77 -2.73 1.61
C GLY A 132 11.55 -3.14 2.42
N VAL A 133 11.25 -4.43 2.50
CA VAL A 133 10.13 -4.95 3.31
C VAL A 133 10.36 -4.70 4.80
N VAL A 134 11.56 -5.02 5.31
CA VAL A 134 11.89 -4.80 6.73
C VAL A 134 11.86 -3.32 7.08
N PHE A 135 12.48 -2.49 6.25
CA PHE A 135 12.49 -1.03 6.43
C PHE A 135 11.06 -0.45 6.37
N GLY A 136 10.27 -0.86 5.37
CA GLY A 136 8.88 -0.43 5.22
C GLY A 136 8.04 -0.84 6.42
N ALA A 137 8.11 -2.09 6.87
CA ALA A 137 7.39 -2.57 8.04
C ALA A 137 7.74 -1.78 9.31
N GLY A 138 9.03 -1.50 9.53
CA GLY A 138 9.48 -0.68 10.66
C GLY A 138 8.96 0.76 10.58
N ASN A 139 9.12 1.40 9.43
CA ASN A 139 8.70 2.78 9.21
C ASN A 139 7.18 2.96 9.37
N PHE A 140 6.38 2.11 8.72
CA PHE A 140 4.92 2.16 8.84
C PHE A 140 4.45 1.77 10.25
N GLY A 141 5.13 0.80 10.90
CA GLY A 141 4.84 0.42 12.27
C GLY A 141 5.01 1.60 13.24
N VAL A 142 6.12 2.31 13.16
CA VAL A 142 6.38 3.51 13.98
C VAL A 142 5.40 4.63 13.63
N SER A 143 5.17 4.89 12.35
CA SER A 143 4.23 5.92 11.88
C SER A 143 2.79 5.69 12.35
N TYR A 144 2.40 4.45 12.62
CA TYR A 144 1.11 4.10 13.20
C TYR A 144 1.14 4.11 14.73
N ALA A 145 2.13 3.46 15.33
CA ALA A 145 2.17 3.26 16.78
C ALA A 145 2.36 4.57 17.57
N VAL A 146 3.21 5.48 17.07
CA VAL A 146 3.49 6.74 17.77
C VAL A 146 2.25 7.63 17.88
N PRO A 147 1.50 7.95 16.81
CA PRO A 147 0.28 8.75 16.93
C PRO A 147 -0.80 8.09 17.81
N VAL A 148 -0.96 6.78 17.69
CA VAL A 148 -1.91 6.04 18.54
C VAL A 148 -1.52 6.16 20.01
N PHE A 149 -0.25 5.95 20.34
CA PHE A 149 0.24 6.06 21.70
C PHE A 149 0.03 7.46 22.30
N VAL A 150 0.45 8.52 21.58
CA VAL A 150 0.34 9.89 22.11
C VAL A 150 -1.11 10.36 22.22
N GLN A 151 -2.01 9.87 21.37
CA GLN A 151 -3.45 10.19 21.47
C GLN A 151 -4.12 9.41 22.59
N THR A 152 -3.84 8.10 22.73
CA THR A 152 -4.55 7.25 23.69
C THR A 152 -3.98 7.36 25.10
N VAL A 153 -2.67 7.52 25.27
CA VAL A 153 -2.00 7.55 26.58
C VAL A 153 -1.78 8.98 27.06
N GLN A 154 -1.36 9.89 26.19
CA GLN A 154 -1.04 11.27 26.56
C GLN A 154 -2.21 12.24 26.32
N GLY A 155 -3.30 11.81 25.71
CA GLY A 155 -4.48 12.64 25.44
C GLY A 155 -4.23 13.76 24.43
N PHE A 156 -3.24 13.64 23.55
CA PHE A 156 -2.95 14.64 22.54
C PHE A 156 -4.05 14.67 21.47
N THR A 157 -4.28 15.87 20.90
CA THR A 157 -5.14 16.03 19.73
C THR A 157 -4.46 15.41 18.49
N ALA A 158 -5.26 15.12 17.46
CA ALA A 158 -4.75 14.56 16.22
C ALA A 158 -3.68 15.46 15.56
N THR A 159 -3.87 16.78 15.62
CA THR A 159 -2.89 17.76 15.13
C THR A 159 -1.56 17.63 15.88
N LYS A 160 -1.57 17.61 17.22
CA LYS A 160 -0.35 17.47 18.02
C LYS A 160 0.37 16.16 17.74
N ALA A 161 -0.40 15.06 17.63
CA ALA A 161 0.16 13.75 17.28
C ALA A 161 0.83 13.75 15.89
N GLY A 162 0.26 14.48 14.92
CA GLY A 162 0.86 14.67 13.61
C GLY A 162 2.20 15.42 13.67
N PHE A 163 2.29 16.46 14.48
CA PHE A 163 3.55 17.22 14.66
C PHE A 163 4.66 16.41 15.30
N VAL A 164 4.36 15.44 16.14
CA VAL A 164 5.37 14.54 16.76
C VAL A 164 6.12 13.73 15.70
N LEU A 165 5.51 13.46 14.55
CA LEU A 165 6.14 12.69 13.46
C LEU A 165 6.99 13.54 12.50
N VAL A 166 6.92 14.88 12.55
CA VAL A 166 7.65 15.75 11.62
C VAL A 166 9.17 15.62 11.72
N PRO A 167 9.77 15.49 12.92
CA PRO A 167 11.21 15.36 13.05
C PRO A 167 11.74 13.93 12.83
N ALA A 168 10.90 12.96 12.59
CA ALA A 168 11.28 11.57 12.40
C ALA A 168 11.48 11.23 10.92
#